data_08c24a9d5d1fe1bf5f9574eecba4f747
#
_entry.id   08c24a9d5d1fe1bf5f9574eecba4f747
#
_cell.length_a   1.000
_cell.length_b   1.000
_cell.length_c   1.000
_cell.angle_alpha   90.00
_cell.angle_beta   90.00
_cell.angle_gamma   90.00
#
_symmetry.space_group_name_H-M   'P 1'
#
loop_
_entity.id
_entity.type
_entity.pdbx_description
1 polymer ?
#
loop_
_entity_poly.entity_id
_entity_poly.type
_entity_poly.pdbx_seq_one_letter_code
_entity_poly.pdbx_strand_id
1 'polypeptide(L)'
;LSSDRYRGFYKNMLLRRRFCKRIALATIIFGFSFYASVLLFGDLKAPRVMKLTDLSRCPACFGVSVCPELYSNQITLDIQHGWSSMFNAKNIYYGYTKFNRRAVLKKLAHDWEFKQLDVNLCQLWGLQSNCKPIQIINASDIDEKIIKIVQYNLSVPSTDPRNGLVMCPYSYSFYDLAEPVLNGNINNKLDKMYVWTMLMINPEPIILQVIPKSKGWPVPAYGGVCGRLELVAYEGEPLSSLMHVEWHRKLKFAKTILGAAMDFTFRHDRFRFYLMDWSLDNLVANEKDDVTFVDLEDVIVLDKHISPHKNLPHWYKRYSRDNHPGFTFSIDNMCKHHLSDHNIWAACYVLAGEETPLLYPIPKHINDSRPYLDKLLYKCLNGDERFHTVTKLQQLINDMLMDERVIGYGLVAS
;
A
#
# COMPACT_ATOMS: atom_id res chain seq x y z
N LEU A 1 -47.31 -59.21 6.75
CA LEU A 1 -46.19 -58.42 7.41
C LEU A 1 -45.32 -57.58 6.44
N SER A 2 -45.56 -57.61 5.10
CA SER A 2 -44.70 -56.82 4.14
C SER A 2 -45.31 -55.48 3.70
N SER A 3 -46.62 -55.32 3.75
CA SER A 3 -47.32 -54.10 3.24
C SER A 3 -47.15 -52.87 4.11
N ASP A 4 -47.08 -53.01 5.42
CA ASP A 4 -47.00 -51.86 6.35
C ASP A 4 -45.62 -51.21 6.40
N ARG A 5 -44.56 -51.96 6.15
CA ARG A 5 -43.18 -51.45 6.11
C ARG A 5 -42.96 -50.56 4.87
N TYR A 6 -43.56 -50.84 3.74
CA TYR A 6 -43.51 -50.03 2.52
C TYR A 6 -44.31 -48.72 2.65
N ARG A 7 -45.45 -48.75 3.30
CA ARG A 7 -46.23 -47.52 3.57
C ARG A 7 -45.52 -46.55 4.50
N GLY A 8 -44.81 -47.04 5.52
CA GLY A 8 -44.00 -46.20 6.42
C GLY A 8 -42.83 -45.53 5.70
N PHE A 9 -42.14 -46.25 4.82
CA PHE A 9 -41.01 -45.72 4.05
C PHE A 9 -41.44 -44.63 3.08
N TYR A 10 -42.55 -44.80 2.36
CA TYR A 10 -43.10 -43.78 1.46
C TYR A 10 -43.58 -42.53 2.18
N LYS A 11 -44.20 -42.67 3.36
CA LYS A 11 -44.63 -41.55 4.18
C LYS A 11 -43.44 -40.71 4.70
N ASN A 12 -42.36 -41.34 5.12
CA ASN A 12 -41.12 -40.67 5.57
C ASN A 12 -40.39 -40.01 4.40
N MET A 13 -40.40 -40.59 3.21
CA MET A 13 -39.79 -39.99 2.02
C MET A 13 -40.55 -38.76 1.53
N LEU A 14 -41.89 -38.76 1.59
CA LEU A 14 -42.75 -37.63 1.27
C LEU A 14 -42.61 -36.49 2.31
N LEU A 15 -42.47 -36.83 3.59
CA LEU A 15 -42.22 -35.86 4.66
C LEU A 15 -40.84 -35.21 4.49
N ARG A 16 -39.78 -35.96 4.19
CA ARG A 16 -38.45 -35.42 3.88
C ARG A 16 -38.47 -34.48 2.66
N ARG A 17 -39.17 -34.88 1.57
CA ARG A 17 -39.30 -33.99 0.39
C ARG A 17 -40.05 -32.71 0.68
N ARG A 18 -41.11 -32.73 1.53
CA ARG A 18 -41.86 -31.53 1.95
C ARG A 18 -40.99 -30.65 2.87
N PHE A 19 -40.19 -31.26 3.73
CA PHE A 19 -39.26 -30.56 4.62
C PHE A 19 -38.12 -29.86 3.83
N CYS A 20 -37.49 -30.57 2.89
CA CYS A 20 -36.46 -29.97 2.01
C CYS A 20 -37.00 -28.84 1.14
N LYS A 21 -38.25 -28.98 0.60
CA LYS A 21 -38.88 -27.88 -0.15
C LYS A 21 -39.18 -26.64 0.73
N ARG A 22 -39.56 -26.86 1.98
CA ARG A 22 -39.77 -25.74 2.92
C ARG A 22 -38.50 -25.04 3.30
N ILE A 23 -37.41 -25.76 3.52
CA ILE A 23 -36.09 -25.20 3.76
C ILE A 23 -35.62 -24.44 2.53
N ALA A 24 -35.69 -25.01 1.32
CA ALA A 24 -35.30 -24.33 0.10
C ALA A 24 -36.13 -23.05 -0.15
N LEU A 25 -37.43 -23.07 0.12
CA LEU A 25 -38.28 -21.90 0.01
C LEU A 25 -37.93 -20.83 1.06
N ALA A 26 -37.64 -21.23 2.30
CA ALA A 26 -37.24 -20.33 3.37
C ALA A 26 -35.88 -19.66 3.07
N THR A 27 -34.90 -20.41 2.53
CA THR A 27 -33.60 -19.86 2.10
C THR A 27 -33.73 -18.89 0.94
N ILE A 28 -34.61 -19.18 -0.03
CA ILE A 28 -34.90 -18.25 -1.15
C ILE A 28 -35.56 -16.98 -0.65
N ILE A 29 -36.57 -17.08 0.22
CA ILE A 29 -37.27 -15.91 0.80
C ILE A 29 -36.29 -15.09 1.66
N PHE A 30 -35.44 -15.73 2.48
CA PHE A 30 -34.44 -15.05 3.29
C PHE A 30 -33.39 -14.36 2.42
N GLY A 31 -32.89 -15.04 1.37
CA GLY A 31 -31.96 -14.47 0.40
C GLY A 31 -32.58 -13.28 -0.35
N PHE A 32 -33.84 -13.37 -0.75
CA PHE A 32 -34.55 -12.27 -1.43
C PHE A 32 -34.84 -11.12 -0.49
N SER A 33 -35.26 -11.38 0.75
CA SER A 33 -35.48 -10.36 1.78
C SER A 33 -34.18 -9.68 2.19
N PHE A 34 -33.09 -10.42 2.31
CA PHE A 34 -31.76 -9.87 2.54
C PHE A 34 -31.32 -9.02 1.36
N TYR A 35 -31.47 -9.49 0.13
CA TYR A 35 -31.15 -8.74 -1.09
C TYR A 35 -32.01 -7.48 -1.23
N ALA A 36 -33.31 -7.56 -0.95
CA ALA A 36 -34.20 -6.39 -0.97
C ALA A 36 -33.85 -5.38 0.15
N SER A 37 -33.51 -5.85 1.35
CA SER A 37 -33.02 -5.00 2.43
C SER A 37 -31.73 -4.30 2.03
N VAL A 38 -30.87 -5.05 1.35
CA VAL A 38 -29.61 -4.57 0.83
C VAL A 38 -29.85 -3.48 -0.22
N LEU A 39 -30.75 -3.66 -1.17
CA LEU A 39 -31.11 -2.63 -2.15
C LEU A 39 -31.79 -1.41 -1.54
N LEU A 40 -32.71 -1.59 -0.58
CA LEU A 40 -33.49 -0.50 0.01
C LEU A 40 -32.70 0.31 1.05
N PHE A 41 -31.79 -0.30 1.78
CA PHE A 41 -31.02 0.36 2.86
C PHE A 41 -29.59 0.67 2.49
N GLY A 42 -29.07 0.11 1.39
CA GLY A 42 -27.71 0.34 0.90
C GLY A 42 -27.51 1.77 0.42
N ASP A 43 -28.46 2.29 -0.34
CA ASP A 43 -28.41 3.68 -0.85
C ASP A 43 -28.54 4.74 0.26
N LEU A 44 -29.09 4.38 1.43
CA LEU A 44 -29.23 5.29 2.57
C LEU A 44 -27.94 5.47 3.38
N LYS A 45 -26.87 4.70 3.09
CA LYS A 45 -25.62 4.72 3.84
C LYS A 45 -24.37 5.01 2.99
N ALA A 46 -24.50 5.77 1.91
CA ALA A 46 -23.33 6.40 1.34
C ALA A 46 -22.60 7.16 2.47
N PRO A 47 -21.33 6.85 2.74
CA PRO A 47 -20.64 7.49 3.85
C PRO A 47 -20.66 8.99 3.59
N ARG A 48 -21.29 9.74 4.49
CA ARG A 48 -21.32 11.20 4.35
C ARG A 48 -19.88 11.69 4.35
N VAL A 49 -19.49 12.41 3.32
CA VAL A 49 -18.13 12.97 3.17
C VAL A 49 -17.64 13.60 4.47
N MET A 50 -18.51 14.31 5.19
CA MET A 50 -18.22 14.90 6.49
C MET A 50 -17.77 13.88 7.56
N LYS A 51 -18.28 12.65 7.54
CA LYS A 51 -17.83 11.59 8.49
C LYS A 51 -16.52 10.98 8.06
N LEU A 52 -16.25 10.94 6.77
CA LEU A 52 -15.00 10.40 6.24
C LEU A 52 -13.83 11.36 6.46
N THR A 53 -14.05 12.65 6.28
CA THR A 53 -13.01 13.70 6.45
C THR A 53 -12.69 13.99 7.90
N ASP A 54 -13.71 14.01 8.78
CA ASP A 54 -13.58 14.29 10.23
C ASP A 54 -12.78 15.57 10.53
N LEU A 55 -13.16 16.69 9.90
CA LEU A 55 -12.44 17.96 10.01
C LEU A 55 -12.45 18.54 11.44
N SER A 56 -13.31 18.04 12.33
CA SER A 56 -13.34 18.47 13.73
C SER A 56 -12.03 18.20 14.48
N ARG A 57 -11.19 17.30 13.96
CA ARG A 57 -9.87 16.96 14.53
C ARG A 57 -8.76 17.91 14.12
N CYS A 58 -8.95 18.65 13.03
CA CYS A 58 -7.91 19.57 12.58
C CYS A 58 -7.64 20.67 13.63
N PRO A 59 -6.39 21.01 13.88
CA PRO A 59 -5.21 20.79 13.04
C PRO A 59 -4.47 19.46 13.25
N ALA A 60 -4.83 18.61 14.20
CA ALA A 60 -4.29 17.26 14.33
C ALA A 60 -4.95 16.32 13.31
N CYS A 61 -4.76 16.60 12.03
CA CYS A 61 -5.27 15.90 10.87
C CYS A 61 -4.22 15.91 9.75
N PHE A 62 -4.49 15.28 8.62
CA PHE A 62 -3.52 15.21 7.51
C PHE A 62 -3.49 16.49 6.66
N GLY A 63 -4.46 17.38 6.76
CA GLY A 63 -4.54 18.64 6.04
C GLY A 63 -5.90 18.91 5.42
N VAL A 64 -5.97 19.98 4.59
CA VAL A 64 -7.25 20.47 4.04
C VAL A 64 -7.17 20.84 2.56
N SER A 65 -6.11 20.42 1.85
CA SER A 65 -5.78 20.90 0.51
C SER A 65 -6.85 20.61 -0.54
N VAL A 66 -7.58 19.48 -0.47
CA VAL A 66 -8.65 19.12 -1.42
C VAL A 66 -10.06 19.18 -0.80
N CYS A 67 -10.19 19.76 0.40
CA CYS A 67 -11.52 19.93 1.01
C CYS A 67 -12.47 20.78 0.16
N PRO A 68 -12.02 21.91 -0.45
CA PRO A 68 -12.89 22.71 -1.31
C PRO A 68 -13.49 21.90 -2.47
N GLU A 69 -12.67 21.10 -3.15
CA GLU A 69 -13.12 20.27 -4.29
C GLU A 69 -14.06 19.16 -3.86
N LEU A 70 -13.78 18.55 -2.71
CA LEU A 70 -14.59 17.46 -2.17
C LEU A 70 -15.95 17.96 -1.70
N TYR A 71 -16.02 19.11 -1.01
CA TYR A 71 -17.28 19.70 -0.52
C TYR A 71 -18.09 20.41 -1.60
N SER A 72 -17.47 20.86 -2.69
CA SER A 72 -18.15 21.41 -3.87
C SER A 72 -18.60 20.36 -4.88
N ASN A 73 -18.53 19.07 -4.55
CA ASN A 73 -18.84 17.94 -5.44
C ASN A 73 -18.04 17.92 -6.74
N GLN A 74 -16.85 18.54 -6.76
CA GLN A 74 -15.92 18.38 -7.88
C GLN A 74 -15.19 17.02 -7.83
N ILE A 75 -15.22 16.37 -6.68
CA ILE A 75 -14.83 14.99 -6.45
C ILE A 75 -16.04 14.26 -5.93
N THR A 76 -16.52 13.26 -6.66
CA THR A 76 -17.71 12.47 -6.31
C THR A 76 -17.30 11.06 -5.94
N LEU A 77 -17.91 10.51 -4.89
CA LEU A 77 -17.74 9.10 -4.52
C LEU A 77 -18.56 8.21 -5.45
N ASP A 78 -17.99 7.08 -5.85
CA ASP A 78 -18.69 6.05 -6.61
C ASP A 78 -19.59 5.25 -5.66
N ILE A 79 -20.89 5.44 -5.79
CA ILE A 79 -21.93 4.80 -4.94
C ILE A 79 -22.02 3.30 -5.23
N GLN A 80 -21.69 2.86 -6.44
CA GLN A 80 -21.78 1.45 -6.82
C GLN A 80 -20.81 0.56 -6.03
N HIS A 81 -19.73 1.13 -5.54
CA HIS A 81 -18.77 0.46 -4.67
C HIS A 81 -19.08 0.63 -3.17
N GLY A 82 -20.13 1.35 -2.81
CA GLY A 82 -20.58 1.55 -1.43
C GLY A 82 -20.90 0.25 -0.67
N TRP A 83 -21.23 -0.82 -1.40
CA TRP A 83 -21.42 -2.16 -0.84
C TRP A 83 -20.13 -2.89 -0.52
N SER A 84 -19.12 -2.78 -1.37
CA SER A 84 -17.79 -3.33 -1.09
C SER A 84 -17.14 -2.57 0.08
N SER A 85 -17.46 -1.28 0.27
CA SER A 85 -16.94 -0.49 1.38
C SER A 85 -17.54 -0.88 2.74
N MET A 86 -18.75 -1.46 2.80
CA MET A 86 -19.29 -2.02 4.06
C MET A 86 -18.54 -3.27 4.51
N PHE A 87 -17.95 -4.02 3.57
CA PHE A 87 -17.11 -5.19 3.83
C PHE A 87 -15.63 -4.90 3.62
N ASN A 88 -15.28 -3.64 3.26
CA ASN A 88 -13.94 -3.26 2.89
C ASN A 88 -13.13 -2.93 4.16
N ALA A 89 -12.39 -3.92 4.63
CA ALA A 89 -11.44 -3.75 5.73
C ALA A 89 -10.33 -2.72 5.43
N LYS A 90 -10.17 -2.32 4.16
CA LYS A 90 -9.05 -1.49 3.68
C LYS A 90 -9.32 0.03 3.71
N ASN A 91 -10.48 0.53 4.14
CA ASN A 91 -10.79 1.99 4.17
C ASN A 91 -10.55 2.74 2.83
N ILE A 92 -10.74 2.05 1.69
CA ILE A 92 -10.51 2.58 0.34
C ILE A 92 -11.86 2.84 -0.33
N TYR A 93 -12.02 4.02 -0.92
CA TYR A 93 -13.21 4.45 -1.65
C TYR A 93 -12.81 4.85 -3.06
N TYR A 94 -13.65 4.55 -4.03
CA TYR A 94 -13.46 4.98 -5.41
C TYR A 94 -14.32 6.20 -5.70
N GLY A 95 -13.89 7.01 -6.66
CA GLY A 95 -14.62 8.21 -7.05
C GLY A 95 -14.14 8.75 -8.39
N TYR A 96 -14.72 9.90 -8.78
CA TYR A 96 -14.38 10.59 -10.01
C TYR A 96 -14.13 12.07 -9.74
N THR A 97 -13.11 12.60 -10.38
CA THR A 97 -12.85 14.04 -10.40
C THR A 97 -13.81 14.74 -11.38
N LYS A 98 -13.93 16.07 -11.31
CA LYS A 98 -14.72 16.88 -12.26
C LYS A 98 -14.38 16.65 -13.74
N PHE A 99 -13.21 16.12 -14.03
CA PHE A 99 -12.79 15.77 -15.39
C PHE A 99 -13.10 14.31 -15.75
N ASN A 100 -13.97 13.66 -15.00
CA ASN A 100 -14.34 12.25 -15.15
C ASN A 100 -13.14 11.29 -15.09
N ARG A 101 -12.09 11.66 -14.37
CA ARG A 101 -10.94 10.78 -14.12
C ARG A 101 -11.20 9.99 -12.85
N ARG A 102 -11.02 8.68 -12.93
CA ARG A 102 -11.15 7.78 -11.78
C ARG A 102 -10.10 8.12 -10.72
N ALA A 103 -10.51 8.14 -9.48
CA ALA A 103 -9.67 8.48 -8.34
C ALA A 103 -9.90 7.51 -7.18
N VAL A 104 -8.95 7.44 -6.28
CA VAL A 104 -9.01 6.67 -5.04
C VAL A 104 -8.96 7.63 -3.86
N LEU A 105 -9.87 7.43 -2.92
CA LEU A 105 -9.88 8.13 -1.64
C LEU A 105 -9.55 7.12 -0.55
N LYS A 106 -8.43 7.30 0.12
CA LYS A 106 -7.96 6.46 1.22
C LYS A 106 -8.27 7.14 2.55
N LYS A 107 -8.88 6.39 3.48
CA LYS A 107 -9.00 6.84 4.87
C LYS A 107 -7.74 6.41 5.62
N LEU A 108 -6.84 7.35 5.85
CA LEU A 108 -5.46 7.11 6.32
C LEU A 108 -5.35 6.68 7.78
N ALA A 109 -6.41 6.84 8.59
CA ALA A 109 -6.32 6.55 10.01
C ALA A 109 -7.63 6.01 10.57
N HIS A 110 -7.54 5.11 11.52
CA HIS A 110 -8.63 4.67 12.36
C HIS A 110 -8.86 5.63 13.54
N ASP A 111 -10.04 5.58 14.13
CA ASP A 111 -10.39 6.46 15.25
C ASP A 111 -9.50 6.24 16.49
N TRP A 112 -9.04 5.01 16.70
CA TRP A 112 -8.15 4.67 17.82
C TRP A 112 -6.73 5.24 17.63
N GLU A 113 -6.21 5.30 16.40
CA GLU A 113 -4.89 5.87 16.09
C GLU A 113 -4.87 7.37 16.37
N PHE A 114 -5.89 8.08 15.95
CA PHE A 114 -6.05 9.50 16.29
C PHE A 114 -6.18 9.71 17.80
N LYS A 115 -6.95 8.87 18.48
CA LYS A 115 -7.08 8.95 19.94
C LYS A 115 -5.75 8.72 20.64
N GLN A 116 -4.97 7.77 20.16
CA GLN A 116 -3.63 7.51 20.72
C GLN A 116 -2.69 8.68 20.45
N LEU A 117 -2.74 9.26 19.23
CA LEU A 117 -1.99 10.47 18.91
C LEU A 117 -2.34 11.61 19.85
N ASP A 118 -3.63 11.91 20.05
CA ASP A 118 -4.09 12.97 20.94
C ASP A 118 -3.56 12.76 22.38
N VAL A 119 -3.64 11.54 22.89
CA VAL A 119 -3.12 11.19 24.24
C VAL A 119 -1.61 11.41 24.31
N ASN A 120 -0.87 10.92 23.35
CA ASN A 120 0.59 11.05 23.31
C ASN A 120 1.00 12.53 23.22
N LEU A 121 0.29 13.30 22.40
CA LEU A 121 0.48 14.75 22.29
C LEU A 121 0.28 15.46 23.63
N CYS A 122 -0.85 15.21 24.26
CA CYS A 122 -1.18 15.84 25.55
C CYS A 122 -0.15 15.50 26.63
N GLN A 123 0.24 14.25 26.73
CA GLN A 123 1.25 13.78 27.69
C GLN A 123 2.61 14.44 27.46
N LEU A 124 3.01 14.59 26.21
CA LEU A 124 4.29 15.22 25.85
C LEU A 124 4.41 16.67 26.31
N TRP A 125 3.29 17.39 26.32
CA TRP A 125 3.24 18.77 26.84
C TRP A 125 2.88 18.84 28.33
N GLY A 126 2.83 17.69 29.03
CA GLY A 126 2.46 17.65 30.47
C GLY A 126 1.02 18.04 30.73
N LEU A 127 0.16 17.94 29.70
CA LEU A 127 -1.27 18.22 29.80
C LEU A 127 -2.05 16.93 30.16
N GLN A 128 -3.29 17.10 30.59
CA GLN A 128 -4.17 15.95 30.79
C GLN A 128 -4.43 15.22 29.47
N SER A 129 -4.58 13.92 29.52
CA SER A 129 -4.77 13.04 28.32
C SER A 129 -6.00 13.38 27.46
N ASN A 130 -6.90 14.22 27.94
CA ASN A 130 -8.09 14.71 27.22
C ASN A 130 -7.94 16.15 26.71
N CYS A 131 -6.72 16.70 26.70
CA CYS A 131 -6.48 18.01 26.14
C CYS A 131 -6.86 18.07 24.65
N LYS A 132 -7.05 19.28 24.11
CA LYS A 132 -7.28 19.45 22.68
C LYS A 132 -5.96 19.77 21.99
N PRO A 133 -5.59 19.10 20.91
CA PRO A 133 -4.34 19.36 20.17
C PRO A 133 -4.12 20.82 19.78
N ILE A 134 -5.20 21.58 19.53
CA ILE A 134 -5.13 23.01 19.25
C ILE A 134 -4.44 23.82 20.36
N GLN A 135 -4.49 23.35 21.60
CA GLN A 135 -3.83 24.02 22.74
C GLN A 135 -2.30 23.92 22.67
N ILE A 136 -1.80 22.93 21.93
CA ILE A 136 -0.38 22.63 21.79
C ILE A 136 0.25 23.45 20.66
N ILE A 137 -0.52 23.84 19.66
CA ILE A 137 -0.03 24.44 18.41
C ILE A 137 0.73 25.76 18.65
N ASN A 138 0.43 26.45 19.74
CA ASN A 138 1.07 27.71 20.10
C ASN A 138 2.30 27.53 21.00
N ALA A 139 2.66 26.30 21.36
CA ALA A 139 3.86 26.05 22.14
C ALA A 139 5.12 26.48 21.37
N SER A 140 6.06 27.13 22.06
CA SER A 140 7.31 27.59 21.46
C SER A 140 8.29 26.46 21.15
N ASP A 141 8.17 25.35 21.85
CA ASP A 141 9.05 24.17 21.80
C ASP A 141 8.50 23.02 20.94
N ILE A 142 7.49 23.30 20.10
CA ILE A 142 6.80 22.27 19.29
C ILE A 142 7.80 21.50 18.40
N ASP A 143 8.73 22.22 17.76
CA ASP A 143 9.69 21.60 16.83
C ASP A 143 10.66 20.66 17.55
N GLU A 144 11.20 21.11 18.71
CA GLU A 144 12.12 20.30 19.51
C GLU A 144 11.46 19.01 20.00
N LYS A 145 10.22 19.13 20.46
CA LYS A 145 9.46 17.96 20.94
C LYS A 145 9.08 17.01 19.81
N ILE A 146 8.71 17.50 18.63
CA ILE A 146 8.48 16.68 17.44
C ILE A 146 9.73 15.86 17.12
N ILE A 147 10.88 16.51 17.02
CA ILE A 147 12.16 15.84 16.74
C ILE A 147 12.42 14.73 17.77
N LYS A 148 12.24 15.01 19.05
CA LYS A 148 12.42 14.02 20.11
C LYS A 148 11.49 12.81 19.97
N ILE A 149 10.21 13.02 19.56
CA ILE A 149 9.27 11.90 19.35
C ILE A 149 9.68 11.05 18.16
N VAL A 150 9.98 11.67 17.03
CA VAL A 150 10.44 10.94 15.85
C VAL A 150 11.71 10.15 16.21
N GLN A 151 12.64 10.73 16.95
CA GLN A 151 13.83 10.04 17.46
C GLN A 151 13.49 8.89 18.41
N TYR A 152 12.56 9.11 19.35
CA TYR A 152 12.16 8.08 20.31
C TYR A 152 11.50 6.89 19.61
N ASN A 153 10.60 7.14 18.66
CA ASN A 153 9.95 6.06 17.90
C ASN A 153 10.93 5.25 17.06
N LEU A 154 12.04 5.86 16.62
CA LEU A 154 13.13 5.16 15.93
C LEU A 154 13.99 4.32 16.85
N SER A 155 14.14 4.71 18.12
CA SER A 155 15.06 4.07 19.08
C SER A 155 14.43 2.92 19.88
N VAL A 156 13.11 2.79 19.89
CA VAL A 156 12.42 1.72 20.65
C VAL A 156 12.13 0.54 19.72
N PRO A 157 12.77 -0.63 19.95
CA PRO A 157 12.39 -1.86 19.25
C PRO A 157 10.97 -2.24 19.71
N SER A 158 9.95 -1.96 18.91
CA SER A 158 8.61 -2.42 19.23
C SER A 158 8.33 -3.75 18.54
N THR A 159 7.69 -4.63 19.28
CA THR A 159 7.15 -5.89 18.78
C THR A 159 5.83 -5.69 18.04
N ASP A 160 5.31 -4.46 17.99
CA ASP A 160 4.09 -4.08 17.27
C ASP A 160 4.41 -3.46 15.91
N PRO A 161 3.61 -3.77 14.87
CA PRO A 161 3.71 -3.09 13.58
C PRO A 161 3.46 -1.60 13.80
N ARG A 162 4.47 -0.79 13.52
CA ARG A 162 4.39 0.66 13.73
C ARG A 162 3.71 1.30 12.53
N ASN A 163 2.62 1.95 12.79
CA ASN A 163 2.11 2.98 11.89
C ASN A 163 3.02 4.20 12.05
N GLY A 164 3.42 4.80 10.95
CA GLY A 164 4.22 6.01 10.95
C GLY A 164 5.58 5.87 10.27
N LEU A 165 6.20 7.01 10.01
CA LEU A 165 7.48 7.09 9.33
C LEU A 165 8.62 6.54 10.19
N VAL A 166 9.43 5.66 9.61
CA VAL A 166 10.73 5.27 10.15
C VAL A 166 11.83 5.98 9.38
N MET A 167 12.69 6.71 10.06
CA MET A 167 13.76 7.49 9.45
C MET A 167 15.13 7.14 10.05
N CYS A 168 16.11 6.85 9.19
CA CYS A 168 17.46 6.41 9.56
C CYS A 168 18.54 7.42 9.15
N PRO A 169 19.65 7.45 9.84
CA PRO A 169 19.95 6.90 11.16
C PRO A 169 19.40 7.75 12.28
N TYR A 170 19.11 9.02 11.99
CA TYR A 170 18.56 9.99 12.93
C TYR A 170 17.65 10.97 12.20
N SER A 171 16.66 11.46 12.89
CA SER A 171 15.57 12.27 12.36
C SER A 171 15.91 13.75 12.10
N TYR A 172 17.18 14.16 12.15
CA TYR A 172 17.54 15.57 11.87
C TYR A 172 17.17 16.02 10.45
N SER A 173 17.09 15.07 9.52
CA SER A 173 16.75 15.32 8.11
C SER A 173 15.25 15.34 7.83
N PHE A 174 14.39 15.25 8.85
CA PHE A 174 12.95 15.16 8.59
C PHE A 174 12.40 16.46 7.95
N TYR A 175 12.96 17.61 8.27
CA TYR A 175 12.59 18.86 7.61
C TYR A 175 12.90 18.87 6.13
N ASP A 176 14.02 18.27 5.74
CA ASP A 176 14.39 18.12 4.33
C ASP A 176 13.47 17.13 3.61
N LEU A 177 13.01 16.08 4.31
CA LEU A 177 12.01 15.15 3.78
C LEU A 177 10.64 15.83 3.66
N ALA A 178 10.25 16.65 4.64
CA ALA A 178 8.95 17.31 4.68
C ALA A 178 8.90 18.62 3.88
N GLU A 179 10.02 19.11 3.37
CA GLU A 179 10.13 20.38 2.64
C GLU A 179 9.08 20.51 1.52
N PRO A 180 8.82 19.50 0.66
CA PRO A 180 7.79 19.58 -0.36
C PRO A 180 6.38 19.82 0.17
N VAL A 181 6.07 19.34 1.37
CA VAL A 181 4.77 19.53 2.03
C VAL A 181 4.67 20.91 2.67
N LEU A 182 5.77 21.38 3.23
CA LEU A 182 5.85 22.69 3.91
C LEU A 182 5.93 23.86 2.92
N ASN A 183 6.10 23.61 1.61
CA ASN A 183 6.19 24.63 0.55
C ASN A 183 7.15 25.78 0.90
N GLY A 184 8.27 25.48 1.56
CA GLY A 184 9.23 26.48 2.05
C GLY A 184 8.72 27.35 3.23
N ASN A 185 7.49 27.14 3.69
CA ASN A 185 6.93 27.92 4.82
C ASN A 185 7.06 27.16 6.14
N ILE A 186 8.28 26.94 6.57
CA ILE A 186 8.62 26.25 7.83
C ILE A 186 8.02 26.94 9.07
N ASN A 187 7.59 28.19 8.95
CA ASN A 187 7.05 28.96 10.06
C ASN A 187 5.54 28.80 10.27
N ASN A 188 4.82 28.19 9.33
CA ASN A 188 3.39 27.96 9.49
C ASN A 188 3.11 26.79 10.47
N LYS A 189 2.61 27.15 11.64
CA LYS A 189 2.32 26.18 12.71
C LYS A 189 1.25 25.15 12.33
N LEU A 190 0.29 25.53 11.48
CA LEU A 190 -0.76 24.60 11.01
C LEU A 190 -0.15 23.53 10.09
N ASP A 191 0.70 23.93 9.15
CA ASP A 191 1.34 23.00 8.22
C ASP A 191 2.26 22.03 8.98
N LYS A 192 2.95 22.51 10.02
CA LYS A 192 3.74 21.64 10.90
C LYS A 192 2.88 20.57 11.60
N MET A 193 1.68 20.92 12.07
CA MET A 193 0.77 19.95 12.70
C MET A 193 0.27 18.91 11.70
N TYR A 194 -0.01 19.30 10.45
CA TYR A 194 -0.36 18.37 9.39
C TYR A 194 0.78 17.39 9.10
N VAL A 195 1.98 17.93 8.87
CA VAL A 195 3.20 17.11 8.66
C VAL A 195 3.42 16.17 9.84
N TRP A 196 3.23 16.64 11.05
CA TRP A 196 3.41 15.82 12.23
C TRP A 196 2.39 14.67 12.31
N THR A 197 1.11 14.93 12.03
CA THR A 197 0.10 13.88 11.96
C THR A 197 0.47 12.83 10.91
N MET A 198 0.97 13.26 9.73
CA MET A 198 1.47 12.39 8.69
C MET A 198 2.64 11.53 9.18
N LEU A 199 3.63 12.13 9.83
CA LEU A 199 4.81 11.41 10.34
C LEU A 199 4.47 10.36 11.39
N MET A 200 3.47 10.64 12.23
CA MET A 200 3.15 9.81 13.40
C MET A 200 2.11 8.73 13.12
N ILE A 201 1.27 8.91 12.11
CA ILE A 201 0.19 7.96 11.80
C ILE A 201 0.45 7.28 10.47
N ASN A 202 0.52 8.05 9.38
CA ASN A 202 0.66 7.49 8.04
C ASN A 202 1.46 8.44 7.15
N PRO A 203 2.69 8.09 6.75
CA PRO A 203 3.57 8.96 6.00
C PRO A 203 3.28 9.03 4.50
N GLU A 204 2.35 8.25 3.97
CA GLU A 204 2.08 8.17 2.53
C GLU A 204 1.91 9.55 1.88
N PRO A 205 1.16 10.53 2.45
CA PRO A 205 1.03 11.86 1.86
C PRO A 205 2.35 12.62 1.74
N ILE A 206 3.30 12.41 2.65
CA ILE A 206 4.65 13.00 2.55
C ILE A 206 5.44 12.30 1.46
N ILE A 207 5.48 10.98 1.48
CA ILE A 207 6.26 10.17 0.53
C ILE A 207 5.83 10.46 -0.91
N LEU A 208 4.54 10.52 -1.19
CA LEU A 208 4.01 10.84 -2.52
C LEU A 208 4.40 12.23 -3.04
N GLN A 209 4.65 13.18 -2.14
CA GLN A 209 5.12 14.52 -2.50
C GLN A 209 6.64 14.58 -2.66
N VAL A 210 7.40 13.77 -1.92
CA VAL A 210 8.87 13.68 -2.02
C VAL A 210 9.30 12.95 -3.29
N ILE A 211 8.60 11.87 -3.65
CA ILE A 211 8.85 11.07 -4.86
C ILE A 211 7.64 11.10 -5.81
N PRO A 212 7.27 12.26 -6.35
CA PRO A 212 6.03 12.41 -7.08
C PRO A 212 6.04 11.70 -8.44
N LYS A 213 4.90 11.19 -8.87
CA LYS A 213 4.70 10.58 -10.19
C LYS A 213 5.09 11.51 -11.33
N SER A 214 4.88 12.82 -11.17
CA SER A 214 5.25 13.83 -12.18
C SER A 214 6.75 13.87 -12.51
N LYS A 215 7.59 13.37 -11.59
CA LYS A 215 9.02 13.16 -11.81
C LYS A 215 9.35 11.74 -12.27
N GLY A 216 8.36 10.93 -12.66
CA GLY A 216 8.53 9.58 -13.18
C GLY A 216 8.75 8.51 -12.11
N TRP A 217 8.37 8.73 -10.85
CA TRP A 217 8.37 7.70 -9.85
C TRP A 217 7.19 6.74 -10.03
N PRO A 218 7.37 5.44 -9.75
CA PRO A 218 6.32 4.44 -9.94
C PRO A 218 5.32 4.42 -8.77
N VAL A 219 4.77 5.59 -8.45
CA VAL A 219 3.80 5.82 -7.37
C VAL A 219 2.58 6.53 -7.92
N PRO A 220 1.42 6.51 -7.24
CA PRO A 220 0.23 7.21 -7.72
C PRO A 220 0.41 8.73 -7.72
N ALA A 221 -0.29 9.40 -8.63
CA ALA A 221 -0.32 10.86 -8.60
C ALA A 221 -1.10 11.33 -7.38
N TYR A 222 -0.42 12.08 -6.51
CA TYR A 222 -0.99 12.67 -5.32
C TYR A 222 -1.93 13.82 -5.68
N GLY A 223 -3.17 13.78 -5.18
CA GLY A 223 -4.18 14.82 -5.40
C GLY A 223 -4.34 15.77 -4.21
N GLY A 224 -4.01 15.32 -3.01
CA GLY A 224 -4.12 16.10 -1.78
C GLY A 224 -4.84 15.37 -0.66
N VAL A 225 -5.11 16.08 0.42
CA VAL A 225 -5.77 15.54 1.63
C VAL A 225 -6.92 16.42 2.10
N CYS A 226 -7.90 15.81 2.75
CA CYS A 226 -8.99 16.50 3.43
C CYS A 226 -9.33 15.79 4.75
N GLY A 227 -8.91 16.39 5.87
CA GLY A 227 -9.01 15.78 7.18
C GLY A 227 -8.19 14.51 7.28
N ARG A 228 -8.86 13.35 7.27
CA ARG A 228 -8.20 12.03 7.25
C ARG A 228 -8.34 11.28 5.92
N LEU A 229 -8.88 11.92 4.90
CA LEU A 229 -8.93 11.37 3.55
C LEU A 229 -7.75 11.86 2.72
N GLU A 230 -7.09 10.94 2.04
CA GLU A 230 -6.15 11.20 0.97
C GLU A 230 -6.81 10.94 -0.37
N LEU A 231 -6.52 11.80 -1.34
CA LEU A 231 -6.92 11.65 -2.73
C LEU A 231 -5.69 11.31 -3.57
N VAL A 232 -5.76 10.18 -4.28
CA VAL A 232 -4.76 9.78 -5.26
C VAL A 232 -5.42 9.38 -6.58
N ALA A 233 -4.68 9.41 -7.66
CA ALA A 233 -5.17 8.90 -8.95
C ALA A 233 -5.37 7.38 -8.88
N TYR A 234 -6.39 6.88 -9.58
CA TYR A 234 -6.53 5.45 -9.82
C TYR A 234 -5.52 5.02 -10.90
N GLU A 235 -4.68 4.06 -10.56
CA GLU A 235 -3.54 3.67 -11.40
C GLU A 235 -3.71 2.28 -12.04
N GLY A 236 -4.79 1.59 -11.78
CA GLY A 236 -5.08 0.30 -12.38
C GLY A 236 -5.57 -0.76 -11.39
N GLU A 237 -5.55 -2.01 -11.85
CA GLU A 237 -6.00 -3.16 -11.05
C GLU A 237 -4.81 -3.82 -10.31
N PRO A 238 -5.03 -4.39 -9.10
CA PRO A 238 -3.99 -5.10 -8.37
C PRO A 238 -3.43 -6.29 -9.15
N LEU A 239 -2.11 -6.52 -9.07
CA LEU A 239 -1.47 -7.65 -9.73
C LEU A 239 -1.99 -9.01 -9.22
N SER A 240 -2.49 -9.07 -7.99
CA SER A 240 -3.16 -10.27 -7.46
C SER A 240 -4.36 -10.70 -8.32
N SER A 241 -5.09 -9.74 -8.91
CA SER A 241 -6.19 -10.00 -9.85
C SER A 241 -5.72 -10.33 -11.27
N LEU A 242 -4.47 -10.01 -11.61
CA LEU A 242 -3.88 -10.16 -12.94
C LEU A 242 -2.95 -11.38 -13.06
N MET A 243 -3.00 -12.33 -12.12
CA MET A 243 -2.12 -13.50 -12.12
C MET A 243 -2.33 -14.44 -13.34
N HIS A 244 -3.46 -14.35 -14.01
CA HIS A 244 -3.83 -15.19 -15.16
C HIS A 244 -3.54 -14.54 -16.52
N VAL A 245 -2.93 -13.35 -16.54
CA VAL A 245 -2.59 -12.68 -17.79
C VAL A 245 -1.49 -13.42 -18.55
N GLU A 246 -1.36 -13.12 -19.85
CA GLU A 246 -0.32 -13.68 -20.71
C GLU A 246 1.09 -13.43 -20.17
N TRP A 247 1.99 -14.39 -20.46
CA TRP A 247 3.37 -14.34 -20.00
C TRP A 247 4.12 -13.05 -20.39
N HIS A 248 3.86 -12.56 -21.60
CA HIS A 248 4.44 -11.31 -22.08
C HIS A 248 4.10 -10.11 -21.18
N ARG A 249 2.85 -10.02 -20.72
CA ARG A 249 2.44 -8.96 -19.78
C ARG A 249 3.12 -9.12 -18.41
N LYS A 250 3.29 -10.36 -17.93
CA LYS A 250 4.04 -10.64 -16.70
C LYS A 250 5.49 -10.21 -16.78
N LEU A 251 6.13 -10.35 -17.96
CA LEU A 251 7.50 -9.85 -18.19
C LEU A 251 7.57 -8.33 -18.14
N LYS A 252 6.56 -7.60 -18.65
CA LYS A 252 6.50 -6.15 -18.52
C LYS A 252 6.33 -5.72 -17.07
N PHE A 253 5.48 -6.39 -16.32
CA PHE A 253 5.35 -6.15 -14.88
C PHE A 253 6.68 -6.38 -14.16
N ALA A 254 7.34 -7.51 -14.42
CA ALA A 254 8.63 -7.84 -13.83
C ALA A 254 9.70 -6.78 -14.14
N LYS A 255 9.77 -6.31 -15.39
CA LYS A 255 10.65 -5.21 -15.79
C LYS A 255 10.43 -3.95 -14.94
N THR A 256 9.17 -3.54 -14.81
CA THR A 256 8.82 -2.33 -14.03
C THR A 256 9.11 -2.52 -12.55
N ILE A 257 8.78 -3.68 -11.98
CA ILE A 257 9.02 -4.01 -10.56
C ILE A 257 10.52 -3.97 -10.23
N LEU A 258 11.36 -4.59 -11.06
CA LEU A 258 12.81 -4.56 -10.86
C LEU A 258 13.39 -3.15 -11.04
N GLY A 259 12.85 -2.38 -12.00
CA GLY A 259 13.22 -0.97 -12.19
C GLY A 259 12.89 -0.12 -10.98
N ALA A 260 11.68 -0.27 -10.46
CA ALA A 260 11.21 0.42 -9.27
C ALA A 260 12.07 0.12 -8.03
N ALA A 261 12.48 -1.14 -7.84
CA ALA A 261 13.36 -1.53 -6.74
C ALA A 261 14.71 -0.79 -6.78
N MET A 262 15.25 -0.60 -7.97
CA MET A 262 16.47 0.20 -8.17
C MET A 262 16.20 1.69 -7.94
N ASP A 263 15.09 2.22 -8.45
CA ASP A 263 14.72 3.62 -8.28
C ASP A 263 14.53 3.98 -6.80
N PHE A 264 13.74 3.25 -6.04
CA PHE A 264 13.55 3.48 -4.61
C PHE A 264 14.87 3.40 -3.82
N THR A 265 15.79 2.57 -4.26
CA THR A 265 17.09 2.40 -3.59
C THR A 265 18.09 3.49 -3.96
N PHE A 266 18.15 3.96 -5.22
CA PHE A 266 19.27 4.76 -5.70
C PHE A 266 18.94 6.13 -6.27
N ARG A 267 17.75 6.31 -6.85
CA ARG A 267 17.42 7.46 -7.70
C ARG A 267 17.35 8.80 -6.98
N HIS A 268 16.78 8.86 -5.77
CA HIS A 268 16.70 10.13 -5.03
C HIS A 268 18.09 10.56 -4.57
N ASP A 269 18.45 11.84 -4.73
CA ASP A 269 19.80 12.33 -4.44
C ASP A 269 20.19 12.15 -2.98
N ARG A 270 19.27 12.43 -2.07
CA ARG A 270 19.53 12.39 -0.63
C ARG A 270 19.03 11.14 0.06
N PHE A 271 17.85 10.63 -0.29
CA PHE A 271 17.19 9.56 0.45
C PHE A 271 17.19 8.23 -0.29
N ARG A 272 17.10 7.14 0.48
CA ARG A 272 16.70 5.81 0.04
C ARG A 272 15.36 5.49 0.68
N PHE A 273 14.45 4.89 -0.08
CA PHE A 273 13.13 4.49 0.39
C PHE A 273 13.07 2.98 0.37
N TYR A 274 13.03 2.35 1.54
CA TYR A 274 12.86 0.90 1.65
C TYR A 274 11.40 0.61 1.96
N LEU A 275 10.67 0.11 0.96
CA LEU A 275 9.27 -0.26 1.11
C LEU A 275 9.16 -1.60 1.81
N MET A 276 8.29 -1.70 2.81
CA MET A 276 8.19 -2.89 3.65
C MET A 276 7.07 -3.84 3.22
N ASP A 277 6.10 -3.37 2.44
CA ASP A 277 4.99 -4.18 1.93
C ASP A 277 4.98 -4.22 0.39
N TRP A 278 5.53 -5.28 -0.15
CA TRP A 278 5.59 -5.58 -1.58
C TRP A 278 4.52 -6.60 -1.99
N SER A 279 3.36 -6.60 -1.35
CA SER A 279 2.29 -7.52 -1.72
C SER A 279 1.76 -7.24 -3.14
N LEU A 280 1.26 -8.28 -3.83
CA LEU A 280 0.65 -8.13 -5.15
C LEU A 280 -0.63 -7.27 -5.14
N ASP A 281 -1.22 -7.06 -3.96
CA ASP A 281 -2.35 -6.16 -3.76
C ASP A 281 -1.92 -4.69 -3.79
N ASN A 282 -0.68 -4.39 -3.40
CA ASN A 282 -0.09 -3.05 -3.38
C ASN A 282 0.66 -2.68 -4.65
N LEU A 283 0.68 -3.60 -5.62
CA LEU A 283 1.22 -3.39 -6.97
C LEU A 283 0.05 -3.36 -7.95
N VAL A 284 -0.24 -2.21 -8.54
CA VAL A 284 -1.36 -2.08 -9.49
C VAL A 284 -0.83 -1.84 -10.90
N ALA A 285 -1.48 -2.41 -11.91
CA ALA A 285 -1.10 -2.23 -13.30
C ALA A 285 -2.21 -1.57 -14.10
N ASN A 286 -1.84 -0.59 -14.93
CA ASN A 286 -2.74 0.07 -15.85
C ASN A 286 -2.89 -0.72 -17.18
N GLU A 287 -3.72 -0.19 -18.10
CA GLU A 287 -3.95 -0.80 -19.42
C GLU A 287 -2.69 -0.87 -20.32
N LYS A 288 -1.66 -0.10 -19.98
CA LYS A 288 -0.36 -0.09 -20.71
C LYS A 288 0.66 -1.03 -20.10
N ASP A 289 0.28 -1.78 -19.07
CA ASP A 289 1.15 -2.66 -18.29
C ASP A 289 2.21 -1.92 -17.44
N ASP A 290 2.02 -0.60 -17.18
CA ASP A 290 2.85 0.12 -16.23
C ASP A 290 2.43 -0.25 -14.81
N VAL A 291 3.38 -0.65 -13.98
CA VAL A 291 3.13 -0.99 -12.57
C VAL A 291 3.37 0.22 -11.68
N THR A 292 2.43 0.49 -10.79
CA THR A 292 2.48 1.55 -9.78
C THR A 292 2.40 0.93 -8.39
N PHE A 293 3.24 1.41 -7.48
CA PHE A 293 3.27 1.02 -6.07
C PHE A 293 2.31 1.90 -5.30
N VAL A 294 1.27 1.30 -4.75
CA VAL A 294 0.29 1.97 -3.88
C VAL A 294 0.51 1.52 -2.44
N ASP A 295 -0.04 2.27 -1.49
CA ASP A 295 0.10 1.96 -0.06
C ASP A 295 1.53 2.09 0.48
N LEU A 296 1.99 3.35 0.52
CA LEU A 296 3.35 3.71 0.96
C LEU A 296 3.43 4.07 2.46
N GLU A 297 2.53 3.52 3.27
CA GLU A 297 2.50 3.81 4.70
C GLU A 297 3.66 3.15 5.47
N ASP A 298 4.10 1.97 5.01
CA ASP A 298 5.19 1.21 5.61
C ASP A 298 6.49 1.44 4.84
N VAL A 299 7.17 2.54 5.12
CA VAL A 299 8.43 2.90 4.47
C VAL A 299 9.51 3.26 5.50
N ILE A 300 10.74 2.79 5.25
CA ILE A 300 11.93 3.23 5.97
C ILE A 300 12.71 4.17 5.06
N VAL A 301 12.93 5.39 5.54
CA VAL A 301 13.70 6.42 4.83
C VAL A 301 15.10 6.49 5.41
N LEU A 302 16.12 6.28 4.57
CA LEU A 302 17.51 6.38 4.96
C LEU A 302 18.15 7.61 4.31
N ASP A 303 18.70 8.52 5.13
CA ASP A 303 19.47 9.67 4.65
C ASP A 303 20.89 9.23 4.26
N LYS A 304 21.24 9.37 2.99
CA LYS A 304 22.56 9.01 2.44
C LYS A 304 23.69 9.91 2.96
N HIS A 305 23.36 11.13 3.39
CA HIS A 305 24.36 12.12 3.79
C HIS A 305 24.74 12.00 5.26
N ILE A 306 23.88 11.42 6.09
CA ILE A 306 24.04 11.34 7.56
C ILE A 306 24.24 9.88 8.02
N SER A 307 25.00 9.07 7.31
CA SER A 307 25.30 7.73 7.80
C SER A 307 26.38 7.78 8.89
N PRO A 308 26.09 7.40 10.14
CA PRO A 308 27.09 7.38 11.22
C PRO A 308 28.17 6.31 10.98
N HIS A 309 27.93 5.37 10.11
CA HIS A 309 28.80 4.21 9.87
C HIS A 309 29.12 4.04 8.37
N LYS A 310 29.67 5.09 7.74
CA LYS A 310 30.06 5.08 6.31
C LYS A 310 30.96 3.90 5.91
N ASN A 311 31.67 3.32 6.86
CA ASN A 311 32.64 2.24 6.63
C ASN A 311 32.08 0.84 6.87
N LEU A 312 30.81 0.69 7.28
CA LEU A 312 30.22 -0.63 7.39
C LEU A 312 29.91 -1.20 6.00
N PRO A 313 30.17 -2.49 5.76
CA PRO A 313 29.82 -3.12 4.50
C PRO A 313 28.32 -3.04 4.24
N HIS A 314 27.94 -3.14 2.97
CA HIS A 314 26.53 -3.21 2.59
C HIS A 314 25.83 -4.32 3.36
N TRP A 315 24.60 -4.06 3.79
CA TRP A 315 23.86 -5.05 4.51
C TRP A 315 22.92 -5.82 3.60
N TYR A 316 23.19 -7.10 3.46
CA TYR A 316 22.50 -8.03 2.56
C TYR A 316 21.54 -8.95 3.31
N LYS A 317 21.22 -8.68 4.58
CA LYS A 317 20.25 -9.48 5.30
C LYS A 317 18.82 -9.06 4.96
N ARG A 318 18.02 -10.06 4.80
CA ARG A 318 16.69 -10.05 4.25
C ARG A 318 15.66 -9.66 5.30
N TYR A 319 14.67 -8.90 4.88
CA TYR A 319 13.52 -8.58 5.70
C TYR A 319 12.25 -9.10 5.08
N SER A 320 11.40 -9.65 5.93
CA SER A 320 9.98 -9.75 5.69
C SER A 320 9.25 -9.37 6.99
N ARG A 321 8.15 -8.67 6.88
CA ARG A 321 7.22 -8.42 7.98
C ARG A 321 6.60 -9.73 8.48
N ASP A 322 6.51 -10.72 7.62
CA ASP A 322 5.90 -12.02 7.86
C ASP A 322 6.98 -13.05 8.18
N ASN A 323 7.54 -13.06 9.32
CA ASN A 323 8.41 -14.11 9.94
C ASN A 323 8.80 -15.31 9.05
N HIS A 324 9.09 -15.09 7.77
CA HIS A 324 9.52 -16.17 6.87
C HIS A 324 10.84 -16.78 7.37
N PRO A 325 10.99 -18.09 7.33
CA PRO A 325 12.21 -18.76 7.74
C PRO A 325 13.43 -18.18 7.00
N GLY A 326 14.41 -17.66 7.72
CA GLY A 326 15.62 -17.06 7.16
C GLY A 326 15.63 -15.53 7.08
N PHE A 327 14.58 -14.84 7.55
CA PHE A 327 14.54 -13.39 7.64
C PHE A 327 14.58 -12.92 9.09
N THR A 328 15.47 -11.99 9.35
CA THR A 328 15.48 -11.24 10.61
C THR A 328 15.17 -9.79 10.30
N PHE A 329 14.02 -9.29 10.73
CA PHE A 329 13.72 -7.89 10.69
C PHE A 329 14.47 -7.15 11.80
N SER A 330 15.27 -6.16 11.45
CA SER A 330 15.92 -5.27 12.39
C SER A 330 16.11 -3.89 11.76
N ILE A 331 15.20 -2.97 12.06
CA ILE A 331 15.29 -1.57 11.66
C ILE A 331 16.67 -1.02 12.05
N ASP A 332 17.15 -1.35 13.25
CA ASP A 332 18.46 -0.91 13.73
C ASP A 332 19.61 -1.33 12.81
N ASN A 333 19.59 -2.56 12.30
CA ASN A 333 20.62 -3.00 11.38
C ASN A 333 20.52 -2.27 10.03
N MET A 334 19.29 -2.05 9.52
CA MET A 334 19.09 -1.28 8.29
C MET A 334 19.58 0.16 8.46
N CYS A 335 19.26 0.79 9.60
CA CYS A 335 19.68 2.16 9.90
C CYS A 335 21.16 2.30 10.16
N LYS A 336 21.87 1.24 10.59
CA LYS A 336 23.34 1.24 10.78
C LYS A 336 24.12 1.12 9.49
N HIS A 337 23.52 0.62 8.42
CA HIS A 337 24.19 0.38 7.16
C HIS A 337 23.82 1.44 6.12
N HIS A 338 24.81 1.88 5.34
CA HIS A 338 24.59 2.89 4.30
C HIS A 338 23.72 2.39 3.15
N LEU A 339 23.69 1.10 2.87
CA LEU A 339 22.95 0.48 1.78
C LEU A 339 22.46 -0.90 2.19
N SER A 340 21.19 -1.19 1.84
CA SER A 340 20.58 -2.52 1.92
C SER A 340 20.06 -2.94 0.55
N ASP A 341 20.05 -4.23 0.28
CA ASP A 341 19.42 -4.83 -0.90
C ASP A 341 17.94 -5.19 -0.70
N HIS A 342 17.30 -4.63 0.34
CA HIS A 342 15.95 -4.96 0.74
C HIS A 342 14.93 -4.86 -0.41
N ASN A 343 14.86 -3.71 -1.10
CA ASN A 343 13.92 -3.53 -2.22
C ASN A 343 14.18 -4.54 -3.35
N ILE A 344 15.45 -4.83 -3.61
CA ILE A 344 15.84 -5.79 -4.64
C ILE A 344 15.40 -7.20 -4.26
N TRP A 345 15.61 -7.59 -3.00
CA TRP A 345 15.13 -8.87 -2.52
C TRP A 345 13.61 -8.96 -2.57
N ALA A 346 12.89 -7.92 -2.14
CA ALA A 346 11.44 -7.87 -2.16
C ALA A 346 10.88 -8.00 -3.59
N ALA A 347 11.50 -7.31 -4.57
CA ALA A 347 11.18 -7.49 -5.98
C ALA A 347 11.40 -8.93 -6.44
N CYS A 348 12.55 -9.55 -6.08
CA CYS A 348 12.82 -10.95 -6.41
C CYS A 348 11.78 -11.89 -5.79
N TYR A 349 11.32 -11.60 -4.57
CA TYR A 349 10.30 -12.38 -3.88
C TYR A 349 8.94 -12.29 -4.57
N VAL A 350 8.53 -11.10 -5.00
CA VAL A 350 7.32 -10.92 -5.83
C VAL A 350 7.39 -11.74 -7.13
N LEU A 351 8.58 -11.80 -7.75
CA LEU A 351 8.74 -12.50 -9.03
C LEU A 351 8.82 -14.02 -8.88
N ALA A 352 9.47 -14.52 -7.83
CA ALA A 352 9.90 -15.93 -7.71
C ALA A 352 9.77 -16.53 -6.30
N GLY A 353 9.10 -15.86 -5.36
CA GLY A 353 8.88 -16.34 -3.99
C GLY A 353 7.94 -17.54 -3.92
N GLU A 354 7.78 -18.11 -2.71
CA GLU A 354 7.05 -19.37 -2.52
C GLU A 354 5.52 -19.21 -2.58
N GLU A 355 4.94 -18.09 -2.16
CA GLU A 355 3.50 -18.00 -1.96
C GLU A 355 2.72 -17.75 -3.26
N THR A 356 3.00 -16.65 -3.96
CA THR A 356 2.28 -16.25 -5.19
C THR A 356 3.23 -15.60 -6.19
N PRO A 357 4.21 -16.35 -6.74
CA PRO A 357 5.19 -15.80 -7.63
C PRO A 357 4.61 -15.35 -8.97
N LEU A 358 4.92 -14.13 -9.38
CA LEU A 358 4.41 -13.56 -10.63
C LEU A 358 4.88 -14.34 -11.87
N LEU A 359 6.14 -14.82 -11.86
CA LEU A 359 6.77 -15.50 -12.99
C LEU A 359 6.79 -17.02 -12.91
N TYR A 360 6.18 -17.64 -11.90
CA TYR A 360 6.06 -19.07 -11.82
C TYR A 360 4.59 -19.55 -11.96
N PRO A 361 4.38 -20.73 -12.56
CA PRO A 361 5.41 -21.55 -13.23
C PRO A 361 5.90 -20.91 -14.54
N ILE A 362 7.21 -21.03 -14.82
CA ILE A 362 7.76 -20.59 -16.10
C ILE A 362 7.24 -21.53 -17.21
N PRO A 363 6.64 -21.02 -18.31
CA PRO A 363 6.20 -21.85 -19.42
C PRO A 363 7.35 -22.68 -20.01
N LYS A 364 7.09 -23.96 -20.34
CA LYS A 364 8.13 -24.90 -20.80
C LYS A 364 8.93 -24.33 -21.98
N HIS A 365 8.25 -23.79 -23.00
CA HIS A 365 8.92 -23.23 -24.18
C HIS A 365 9.85 -22.05 -23.85
N ILE A 366 9.53 -21.26 -22.83
CA ILE A 366 10.40 -20.20 -22.31
C ILE A 366 11.58 -20.80 -21.58
N ASN A 367 11.36 -21.78 -20.71
CA ASN A 367 12.44 -22.41 -19.96
C ASN A 367 13.44 -23.13 -20.88
N ASP A 368 12.95 -23.78 -21.93
CA ASP A 368 13.77 -24.46 -22.92
C ASP A 368 14.62 -23.46 -23.75
N SER A 369 14.05 -22.31 -24.12
CA SER A 369 14.73 -21.28 -24.92
C SER A 369 15.60 -20.31 -24.09
N ARG A 370 15.28 -20.11 -22.82
CA ARG A 370 15.95 -19.17 -21.89
C ARG A 370 16.25 -19.82 -20.54
N PRO A 371 17.07 -20.88 -20.46
CA PRO A 371 17.31 -21.65 -19.23
C PRO A 371 18.00 -20.82 -18.11
N TYR A 372 18.59 -19.69 -18.48
CA TYR A 372 19.20 -18.77 -17.52
C TYR A 372 18.18 -17.96 -16.71
N LEU A 373 16.92 -17.85 -17.16
CA LEU A 373 15.89 -17.08 -16.44
C LEU A 373 15.65 -17.67 -15.06
N ASP A 374 15.36 -18.96 -14.97
CA ASP A 374 15.14 -19.65 -13.70
C ASP A 374 16.35 -19.52 -12.76
N LYS A 375 17.56 -19.74 -13.30
CA LYS A 375 18.81 -19.57 -12.53
C LYS A 375 19.00 -18.17 -11.99
N LEU A 376 18.67 -17.13 -12.78
CA LEU A 376 18.78 -15.74 -12.34
C LEU A 376 17.71 -15.40 -11.30
N LEU A 377 16.47 -15.86 -11.46
CA LEU A 377 15.41 -15.69 -10.47
C LEU A 377 15.79 -16.36 -9.14
N TYR A 378 16.30 -17.59 -9.19
CA TYR A 378 16.79 -18.28 -7.99
C TYR A 378 17.92 -17.51 -7.29
N LYS A 379 18.92 -17.02 -8.06
CA LYS A 379 20.02 -16.21 -7.51
C LYS A 379 19.55 -14.87 -6.97
N CYS A 380 18.55 -14.25 -7.60
CA CYS A 380 17.94 -13.01 -7.17
C CYS A 380 17.30 -13.17 -5.79
N LEU A 381 16.61 -14.28 -5.56
CA LEU A 381 15.97 -14.57 -4.28
C LEU A 381 16.98 -15.02 -3.21
N ASN A 382 17.91 -15.93 -3.56
CA ASN A 382 18.73 -16.67 -2.61
C ASN A 382 20.23 -16.29 -2.60
N GLY A 383 20.69 -15.51 -3.58
CA GLY A 383 22.11 -15.14 -3.73
C GLY A 383 22.50 -13.93 -2.87
N ASP A 384 23.80 -13.68 -2.79
CA ASP A 384 24.38 -12.56 -2.04
C ASP A 384 24.68 -11.33 -2.91
N GLU A 385 24.84 -11.51 -4.23
CA GLU A 385 25.16 -10.43 -5.19
C GLU A 385 23.90 -9.95 -5.94
N ARG A 386 22.84 -9.57 -5.20
CA ARG A 386 21.55 -9.26 -5.80
C ARG A 386 21.58 -8.09 -6.76
N PHE A 387 22.30 -7.03 -6.47
CA PHE A 387 22.40 -5.88 -7.38
C PHE A 387 22.93 -6.28 -8.76
N HIS A 388 23.99 -7.08 -8.80
CA HIS A 388 24.52 -7.60 -10.05
C HIS A 388 23.55 -8.57 -10.75
N THR A 389 22.92 -9.45 -9.98
CA THR A 389 21.97 -10.43 -10.49
C THR A 389 20.75 -9.74 -11.10
N VAL A 390 20.22 -8.70 -10.45
CA VAL A 390 19.07 -7.93 -10.95
C VAL A 390 19.41 -7.22 -12.26
N THR A 391 20.58 -6.62 -12.39
CA THR A 391 21.03 -6.00 -13.65
C THR A 391 21.00 -7.01 -14.80
N LYS A 392 21.52 -8.23 -14.59
CA LYS A 392 21.46 -9.31 -15.60
C LYS A 392 20.04 -9.76 -15.89
N LEU A 393 19.21 -9.87 -14.85
CA LEU A 393 17.80 -10.26 -15.00
C LEU A 393 17.02 -9.22 -15.81
N GLN A 394 17.20 -7.93 -15.52
CA GLN A 394 16.61 -6.84 -16.28
C GLN A 394 17.02 -6.86 -17.75
N GLN A 395 18.30 -7.10 -18.04
CA GLN A 395 18.79 -7.24 -19.41
C GLN A 395 18.12 -8.42 -20.11
N LEU A 396 18.09 -9.60 -19.49
CA LEU A 396 17.45 -10.80 -20.07
C LEU A 396 15.97 -10.56 -20.34
N ILE A 397 15.21 -9.95 -19.40
CA ILE A 397 13.79 -9.63 -19.58
C ILE A 397 13.61 -8.63 -20.74
N ASN A 398 14.48 -7.62 -20.85
CA ASN A 398 14.43 -6.68 -21.97
C ASN A 398 14.65 -7.39 -23.31
N ASP A 399 15.65 -8.28 -23.39
CA ASP A 399 15.93 -9.05 -24.61
C ASP A 399 14.73 -9.92 -24.98
N MET A 400 14.10 -10.59 -24.01
CA MET A 400 12.90 -11.41 -24.24
C MET A 400 11.73 -10.56 -24.75
N LEU A 401 11.50 -9.37 -24.17
CA LEU A 401 10.43 -8.46 -24.60
C LEU A 401 10.67 -7.91 -26.02
N MET A 402 11.92 -7.80 -26.46
CA MET A 402 12.26 -7.38 -27.81
C MET A 402 12.04 -8.51 -28.82
N ASP A 403 12.45 -9.74 -28.48
CA ASP A 403 12.29 -10.93 -29.35
C ASP A 403 10.80 -11.21 -29.62
N GLU A 404 9.94 -11.11 -28.64
CA GLU A 404 8.49 -11.35 -28.79
C GLU A 404 7.81 -10.29 -29.67
N ARG A 405 8.29 -9.02 -29.66
CA ARG A 405 7.81 -7.99 -30.58
C ARG A 405 8.10 -8.35 -32.06
N VAL A 406 9.23 -8.94 -32.32
CA VAL A 406 9.61 -9.38 -33.69
C VAL A 406 8.71 -10.55 -34.13
N ILE A 407 8.42 -11.48 -33.26
CA ILE A 407 7.53 -12.63 -33.58
C ILE A 407 6.09 -12.17 -33.81
N GLY A 408 5.58 -11.21 -33.01
CA GLY A 408 4.23 -10.66 -33.15
C GLY A 408 3.99 -9.92 -34.47
N TYR A 409 5.00 -9.28 -35.05
CA TYR A 409 4.91 -8.63 -36.35
C TYR A 409 5.05 -9.61 -37.53
N GLY A 410 5.67 -10.78 -37.34
CA GLY A 410 5.82 -11.79 -38.38
C GLY A 410 4.56 -12.62 -38.65
N LEU A 411 3.63 -12.72 -37.69
CA LEU A 411 2.39 -13.47 -37.83
C LEU A 411 1.22 -12.66 -38.44
N VAL A 412 1.35 -11.35 -38.56
CA VAL A 412 0.33 -10.48 -39.20
C VAL A 412 0.64 -10.21 -40.69
N ALA A 413 1.82 -10.61 -41.17
CA ALA A 413 2.26 -10.41 -42.56
C ALA A 413 2.22 -11.68 -43.41
N SER A 414 1.67 -12.78 -42.93
CA SER A 414 1.38 -14.02 -43.70
C SER A 414 -0.11 -14.33 -43.58
#